data_3b9b59aea4b7466ba4c13008a4ddeaa5
#
_entry.id   3b9b59aea4b7466ba4c13008a4ddeaa5
#
_cell.length_a   1.000
_cell.length_b   1.000
_cell.length_c   1.000
_cell.angle_alpha   90.00
_cell.angle_beta   90.00
_cell.angle_gamma   90.00
#
_symmetry.space_group_name_H-M   'P 1'
#
loop_
_entity.id
_entity.type
_entity.pdbx_description
1 polymer ?
#
loop_
_entity_poly.entity_id
_entity_poly.type
_entity_poly.pdbx_seq_one_letter_code
_entity_poly.pdbx_strand_id
1 'polypeptide(L)'
;CPFWQDGHGGVVPDRIVPGARVRVVGQNPGEDEEAAGEPFVGRTGRALDQFLLRAGMRHDAVSLGNAIRCRWRGTNTLPPVDDARTRAAIAHCREHWHTPSGEELIVACGDYAALATARIASASTGMARPAEWRGWLVPRWDAGHRRHLTDAWVPASHEVPVLVTVHPARLFREPALTPAAIRDWQKVKWFLAGTWPVALPEPLAQLDAWPTDCAFDTEYNPTTGALLRYSVSDGERAWVVEADAHRVPSQPPAHVWMHNAVADLGYLRTLTMAEPVYDDTMLLHSVLASDLPHDLDYLGSLYAPYNRWKHLVDIAPRRYAGGDAAGTWHIAQALLAQLAFDPGSEYIYRHSVLPLVPHIVKAQQHGLRVNQARVTTVLNQVRQRCDQAKEQARAATGIPTFNVGSPAQVAEWLYSIET
;
A
#
# COMPACT_ATOMS: atom_id res chain seq x y z
N CYS A 1 12.85 29.14 2.58
CA CYS A 1 13.00 27.66 2.51
C CYS A 1 14.17 27.21 3.36
N PRO A 2 14.02 26.24 4.26
CA PRO A 2 15.14 25.77 5.12
C PRO A 2 16.33 25.28 4.30
N PHE A 3 16.06 24.54 3.22
CA PHE A 3 17.13 24.00 2.37
C PHE A 3 17.91 25.07 1.59
N TRP A 4 17.22 26.13 1.18
CA TRP A 4 17.88 27.29 0.58
C TRP A 4 18.83 28.00 1.58
N GLN A 5 18.37 28.16 2.82
CA GLN A 5 19.16 28.79 3.90
C GLN A 5 20.43 28.00 4.22
N ASP A 6 20.39 26.68 4.08
CA ASP A 6 21.55 25.80 4.28
C ASP A 6 22.51 25.73 3.07
N GLY A 7 22.34 26.58 2.07
CA GLY A 7 23.21 26.63 0.89
C GLY A 7 22.99 25.51 -0.13
N HIS A 8 21.88 24.74 -0.01
CA HIS A 8 21.45 23.81 -1.05
C HIS A 8 20.92 24.61 -2.24
N GLY A 9 21.57 24.46 -3.40
CA GLY A 9 21.59 25.43 -4.46
C GLY A 9 20.55 25.40 -5.52
N GLY A 10 20.76 25.84 -6.69
CA GLY A 10 20.05 25.96 -7.95
C GLY A 10 18.57 25.54 -8.00
N VAL A 11 17.66 26.51 -8.15
CA VAL A 11 16.23 26.19 -8.37
C VAL A 11 16.04 25.70 -9.79
N VAL A 12 15.48 24.50 -9.95
CA VAL A 12 15.03 23.97 -11.24
C VAL A 12 13.52 24.16 -11.33
N PRO A 13 13.03 25.00 -12.25
CA PRO A 13 11.59 25.25 -12.41
C PRO A 13 10.86 24.03 -12.96
N ASP A 14 9.54 24.01 -12.77
CA ASP A 14 8.71 23.01 -13.43
C ASP A 14 8.71 23.27 -14.95
N ARG A 15 8.73 22.20 -15.73
CA ARG A 15 8.46 22.25 -17.17
C ARG A 15 6.95 22.04 -17.38
N ILE A 16 6.25 23.10 -17.75
CA ILE A 16 4.82 23.06 -18.04
C ILE A 16 4.62 22.95 -19.55
N VAL A 17 3.89 21.92 -19.97
CA VAL A 17 3.52 21.68 -21.35
C VAL A 17 2.05 22.06 -21.55
N PRO A 18 1.75 23.05 -22.39
CA PRO A 18 0.35 23.43 -22.66
C PRO A 18 -0.46 22.25 -23.24
N GLY A 19 -1.62 21.98 -22.64
CA GLY A 19 -2.47 20.86 -23.05
C GLY A 19 -2.01 19.49 -22.59
N ALA A 20 -0.98 19.37 -21.75
CA ALA A 20 -0.60 18.11 -21.15
C ALA A 20 -1.71 17.57 -20.27
N ARG A 21 -2.09 16.30 -20.49
CA ARG A 21 -3.10 15.61 -19.67
C ARG A 21 -2.49 15.04 -18.37
N VAL A 22 -1.16 14.85 -18.32
CA VAL A 22 -0.45 14.26 -17.18
C VAL A 22 0.65 15.18 -16.70
N ARG A 23 0.75 15.32 -15.38
CA ARG A 23 1.89 15.92 -14.71
C ARG A 23 2.63 14.88 -13.90
N VAL A 24 3.94 14.77 -14.09
CA VAL A 24 4.82 13.88 -13.32
C VAL A 24 5.61 14.71 -12.31
N VAL A 25 5.59 14.30 -11.06
CA VAL A 25 6.31 14.96 -9.97
C VAL A 25 7.33 14.01 -9.37
N GLY A 26 8.60 14.41 -9.36
CA GLY A 26 9.71 13.71 -8.75
C GLY A 26 10.04 14.18 -7.35
N GLN A 27 11.20 13.79 -6.85
CA GLN A 27 11.68 14.11 -5.51
C GLN A 27 12.33 15.49 -5.46
N ASN A 28 13.50 15.64 -6.09
CA ASN A 28 14.33 16.86 -6.19
C ASN A 28 15.26 16.75 -7.39
N PRO A 29 15.77 17.87 -7.92
CA PRO A 29 16.74 17.86 -9.01
C PRO A 29 18.05 17.18 -8.64
N GLY A 30 18.65 16.50 -9.60
CA GLY A 30 20.03 16.05 -9.58
C GLY A 30 20.99 17.10 -10.14
N GLU A 31 22.23 16.67 -10.43
CA GLU A 31 23.28 17.52 -10.99
C GLU A 31 22.99 17.89 -12.45
N ASP A 32 22.57 16.91 -13.24
CA ASP A 32 22.24 17.13 -14.66
C ASP A 32 21.04 18.10 -14.78
N GLU A 33 20.03 17.96 -13.90
CA GLU A 33 18.85 18.81 -13.88
C GLU A 33 19.20 20.24 -13.43
N GLU A 34 20.08 20.43 -12.44
CA GLU A 34 20.56 21.75 -12.02
C GLU A 34 21.34 22.43 -13.15
N ALA A 35 22.21 21.70 -13.83
CA ALA A 35 23.01 22.24 -14.94
C ALA A 35 22.14 22.59 -16.14
N ALA A 36 21.12 21.80 -16.46
CA ALA A 36 20.22 22.05 -17.58
C ALA A 36 19.13 23.07 -17.28
N GLY A 37 18.80 23.27 -15.98
CA GLY A 37 17.65 24.09 -15.56
C GLY A 37 16.30 23.43 -15.86
N GLU A 38 16.27 22.10 -16.08
CA GLU A 38 15.09 21.35 -16.49
C GLU A 38 14.96 20.03 -15.69
N PRO A 39 13.74 19.63 -15.22
CA PRO A 39 13.55 18.41 -14.47
C PRO A 39 13.63 17.16 -15.36
N PHE A 40 14.12 16.04 -14.80
CA PHE A 40 14.18 14.72 -15.44
C PHE A 40 15.02 14.62 -16.72
N VAL A 41 16.10 15.35 -16.81
CA VAL A 41 17.05 15.25 -17.95
C VAL A 41 18.16 14.22 -17.72
N GLY A 42 18.43 13.81 -16.48
CA GLY A 42 19.48 12.87 -16.11
C GLY A 42 19.09 11.39 -16.27
N ARG A 43 19.85 10.52 -15.60
CA ARG A 43 19.64 9.04 -15.63
C ARG A 43 18.21 8.64 -15.22
N THR A 44 17.66 9.32 -14.25
CA THR A 44 16.29 9.07 -13.75
C THR A 44 15.23 9.44 -14.80
N GLY A 45 15.46 10.52 -15.55
CA GLY A 45 14.59 10.93 -16.66
C GLY A 45 14.57 9.91 -17.78
N ARG A 46 15.73 9.36 -18.15
CA ARG A 46 15.80 8.27 -19.15
C ARG A 46 15.03 7.02 -18.70
N ALA A 47 15.05 6.70 -17.41
CA ALA A 47 14.21 5.61 -16.88
C ALA A 47 12.71 5.96 -16.90
N LEU A 48 12.36 7.22 -16.61
CA LEU A 48 10.99 7.71 -16.73
C LEU A 48 10.46 7.57 -18.16
N ASP A 49 11.28 7.87 -19.18
CA ASP A 49 10.90 7.74 -20.59
C ASP A 49 10.41 6.33 -20.94
N GLN A 50 11.03 5.29 -20.37
CA GLN A 50 10.60 3.91 -20.59
C GLN A 50 9.20 3.62 -20.03
N PHE A 51 8.84 4.26 -18.93
CA PHE A 51 7.50 4.14 -18.34
C PHE A 51 6.47 4.97 -19.09
N LEU A 52 6.83 6.18 -19.50
CA LEU A 52 5.98 7.03 -20.33
C LEU A 52 5.60 6.34 -21.64
N LEU A 53 6.58 5.71 -22.32
CA LEU A 53 6.31 4.94 -23.54
C LEU A 53 5.33 3.79 -23.31
N ARG A 54 5.42 3.08 -22.18
CA ARG A 54 4.46 2.03 -21.80
C ARG A 54 3.07 2.58 -21.54
N ALA A 55 2.97 3.80 -21.05
CA ALA A 55 1.71 4.52 -20.88
C ALA A 55 1.18 5.15 -22.19
N GLY A 56 1.93 5.01 -23.30
CA GLY A 56 1.56 5.57 -24.60
C GLY A 56 1.84 7.07 -24.69
N MET A 57 2.77 7.60 -23.90
CA MET A 57 3.12 9.01 -23.83
C MET A 57 4.59 9.25 -24.17
N ARG A 58 4.90 10.48 -24.57
CA ARG A 58 6.25 10.95 -24.81
C ARG A 58 6.67 11.91 -23.70
N HIS A 59 7.97 12.06 -23.48
CA HIS A 59 8.55 12.99 -22.50
C HIS A 59 8.08 14.44 -22.73
N ASP A 60 8.03 14.86 -24.00
CA ASP A 60 7.63 16.21 -24.40
C ASP A 60 6.11 16.47 -24.33
N ALA A 61 5.31 15.44 -24.05
CA ALA A 61 3.86 15.53 -23.93
C ALA A 61 3.34 15.63 -22.49
N VAL A 62 4.22 15.61 -21.48
CA VAL A 62 3.87 15.65 -20.07
C VAL A 62 4.51 16.83 -19.37
N SER A 63 3.79 17.44 -18.43
CA SER A 63 4.37 18.43 -17.51
C SER A 63 5.23 17.73 -16.47
N LEU A 64 6.40 18.30 -16.14
CA LEU A 64 7.38 17.71 -15.21
C LEU A 64 7.71 18.70 -14.10
N GLY A 65 7.91 18.18 -12.89
CA GLY A 65 8.34 18.97 -11.75
C GLY A 65 8.87 18.12 -10.60
N ASN A 66 9.23 18.76 -9.50
CA ASN A 66 9.75 18.09 -8.32
C ASN A 66 9.05 18.60 -7.04
N ALA A 67 8.95 17.74 -6.04
CA ALA A 67 8.42 18.07 -4.71
C ALA A 67 9.26 19.17 -4.04
N ILE A 68 10.58 19.07 -4.18
CA ILE A 68 11.56 20.07 -3.74
C ILE A 68 12.28 20.54 -5.00
N ARG A 69 12.29 21.86 -5.24
CA ARG A 69 12.73 22.43 -6.52
C ARG A 69 14.24 22.75 -6.56
N CYS A 70 14.96 22.58 -5.48
CA CYS A 70 16.40 22.81 -5.41
C CYS A 70 17.17 21.49 -5.25
N ARG A 71 18.39 21.45 -5.82
CA ARG A 71 19.29 20.32 -5.65
C ARG A 71 19.78 20.24 -4.21
N TRP A 72 19.78 19.04 -3.64
CA TRP A 72 20.42 18.74 -2.38
C TRP A 72 21.92 18.53 -2.59
N ARG A 73 22.75 19.39 -2.03
CA ARG A 73 24.21 19.33 -2.17
C ARG A 73 24.85 18.60 -0.99
N GLY A 74 25.99 17.95 -1.25
CA GLY A 74 26.80 17.26 -0.23
C GLY A 74 26.54 15.76 -0.15
N THR A 75 25.31 15.34 0.05
CA THR A 75 24.90 13.93 0.01
C THR A 75 23.79 13.74 -1.02
N ASN A 76 23.76 12.59 -1.71
CA ASN A 76 22.68 12.32 -2.67
C ASN A 76 21.36 11.88 -2.02
N THR A 77 21.25 12.06 -0.71
CA THR A 77 20.09 11.61 0.06
C THR A 77 19.48 12.79 0.82
N LEU A 78 18.25 13.14 0.50
CA LEU A 78 17.47 14.09 1.31
C LEU A 78 17.22 13.54 2.72
N PRO A 79 17.08 14.42 3.73
CA PRO A 79 16.59 14.01 5.04
C PRO A 79 15.23 13.28 4.90
N PRO A 80 14.87 12.35 5.81
CA PRO A 80 13.63 11.58 5.73
C PRO A 80 12.37 12.44 5.55
N VAL A 81 11.31 11.88 4.98
CA VAL A 81 10.04 12.60 4.73
C VAL A 81 9.32 13.04 6.01
N ASP A 82 9.61 12.40 7.14
CA ASP A 82 9.09 12.75 8.48
C ASP A 82 9.94 13.81 9.21
N ASP A 83 11.09 14.19 8.66
CA ASP A 83 11.89 15.30 9.16
C ASP A 83 11.13 16.63 9.00
N ALA A 84 11.17 17.45 10.06
CA ALA A 84 10.44 18.73 10.09
C ALA A 84 10.94 19.72 9.02
N ARG A 85 12.25 19.73 8.70
CA ARG A 85 12.85 20.60 7.69
C ARG A 85 12.42 20.16 6.28
N THR A 86 12.37 18.85 6.03
CA THR A 86 11.85 18.30 4.78
C THR A 86 10.41 18.71 4.55
N ARG A 87 9.55 18.59 5.57
CA ARG A 87 8.14 19.02 5.49
C ARG A 87 8.00 20.51 5.23
N ALA A 88 8.81 21.33 5.93
CA ALA A 88 8.81 22.78 5.72
C ALA A 88 9.29 23.16 4.31
N ALA A 89 10.30 22.46 3.76
CA ALA A 89 10.78 22.67 2.39
C ALA A 89 9.71 22.28 1.34
N ILE A 90 9.03 21.14 1.53
CA ILE A 90 7.93 20.71 0.66
C ILE A 90 6.77 21.73 0.73
N ALA A 91 6.38 22.18 1.92
CA ALA A 91 5.32 23.16 2.10
C ALA A 91 5.65 24.47 1.35
N HIS A 92 6.88 24.96 1.52
CA HIS A 92 7.34 26.16 0.80
C HIS A 92 7.33 25.97 -0.74
N CYS A 93 7.87 24.84 -1.24
CA CYS A 93 7.88 24.60 -2.68
C CYS A 93 6.48 24.45 -3.27
N ARG A 94 5.54 23.91 -2.49
CA ARG A 94 4.13 23.75 -2.88
C ARG A 94 3.43 25.08 -3.15
N GLU A 95 3.76 26.15 -2.41
CA GLU A 95 3.21 27.49 -2.64
C GLU A 95 3.57 28.07 -4.02
N HIS A 96 4.65 27.56 -4.62
CA HIS A 96 5.14 27.99 -5.92
C HIS A 96 4.76 27.03 -7.06
N TRP A 97 3.92 26.05 -6.82
CA TRP A 97 3.46 25.13 -7.85
C TRP A 97 2.40 25.81 -8.72
N HIS A 98 2.51 25.57 -10.02
CA HIS A 98 1.45 25.97 -10.93
C HIS A 98 0.15 25.21 -10.60
N THR A 99 -0.96 25.93 -10.61
CA THR A 99 -2.28 25.32 -10.61
C THR A 99 -2.42 24.48 -11.88
N PRO A 100 -2.89 23.24 -11.81
CA PRO A 100 -3.10 22.41 -12.99
C PRO A 100 -3.97 23.15 -14.01
N SER A 101 -3.53 23.21 -15.24
CA SER A 101 -4.20 23.94 -16.34
C SER A 101 -4.51 23.01 -17.50
N GLY A 102 -5.26 21.94 -17.23
CA GLY A 102 -5.62 20.94 -18.23
C GLY A 102 -5.14 19.54 -17.91
N GLU A 103 -4.29 19.37 -16.90
CA GLU A 103 -3.89 18.03 -16.44
C GLU A 103 -5.10 17.31 -15.82
N GLU A 104 -5.30 16.06 -16.22
CA GLU A 104 -6.33 15.16 -15.71
C GLU A 104 -5.80 14.25 -14.60
N LEU A 105 -4.46 14.06 -14.54
CA LEU A 105 -3.80 13.17 -13.59
C LEU A 105 -2.43 13.73 -13.19
N ILE A 106 -2.12 13.65 -11.89
CA ILE A 106 -0.77 13.83 -11.36
C ILE A 106 -0.17 12.45 -11.06
N VAL A 107 1.04 12.17 -11.52
CA VAL A 107 1.80 10.97 -11.16
C VAL A 107 2.89 11.34 -10.17
N ALA A 108 2.75 10.91 -8.93
CA ALA A 108 3.70 11.19 -7.85
C ALA A 108 4.74 10.06 -7.75
N CYS A 109 5.96 10.34 -8.16
CA CYS A 109 7.07 9.39 -8.14
C CYS A 109 7.79 9.40 -6.80
N GLY A 110 7.47 8.43 -5.92
CA GLY A 110 8.10 8.25 -4.61
C GLY A 110 7.52 9.10 -3.49
N ASP A 111 8.05 8.90 -2.30
CA ASP A 111 7.48 9.38 -1.04
C ASP A 111 7.40 10.91 -0.94
N TYR A 112 8.43 11.62 -1.38
CA TYR A 112 8.45 13.10 -1.34
C TYR A 112 7.41 13.70 -2.30
N ALA A 113 7.29 13.13 -3.50
CA ALA A 113 6.30 13.56 -4.46
C ALA A 113 4.88 13.27 -3.96
N ALA A 114 4.65 12.09 -3.39
CA ALA A 114 3.37 11.73 -2.81
C ALA A 114 2.99 12.65 -1.64
N LEU A 115 3.91 12.93 -0.72
CA LEU A 115 3.68 13.87 0.38
C LEU A 115 3.41 15.30 -0.12
N ALA A 116 4.03 15.69 -1.21
CA ALA A 116 3.88 17.01 -1.79
C ALA A 116 2.55 17.19 -2.52
N THR A 117 2.08 16.17 -3.27
CA THR A 117 0.95 16.27 -4.18
C THR A 117 -0.34 15.70 -3.66
N ALA A 118 -0.27 14.68 -2.81
CA ALA A 118 -1.41 13.90 -2.38
C ALA A 118 -1.86 14.24 -0.96
N ARG A 119 -3.16 14.10 -0.71
CA ARG A 119 -3.73 14.13 0.64
C ARG A 119 -3.77 12.71 1.17
N ILE A 120 -2.64 12.27 1.72
CA ILE A 120 -2.49 10.97 2.35
C ILE A 120 -2.29 11.12 3.85
N ALA A 121 -2.98 10.29 4.63
CA ALA A 121 -2.79 10.17 6.06
C ALA A 121 -2.81 8.70 6.46
N SER A 122 -2.14 8.36 7.54
CA SER A 122 -2.28 7.06 8.17
C SER A 122 -3.44 7.12 9.17
N ALA A 123 -4.31 6.12 9.13
CA ALA A 123 -5.44 6.00 10.06
C ALA A 123 -4.99 5.84 11.53
N SER A 124 -3.81 5.24 11.75
CA SER A 124 -3.33 4.91 13.10
C SER A 124 -2.36 5.90 13.74
N THR A 125 -1.67 6.72 12.95
CA THR A 125 -0.58 7.58 13.46
C THR A 125 -0.68 9.03 13.02
N GLY A 126 -1.64 9.38 12.17
CA GLY A 126 -1.72 10.71 11.54
C GLY A 126 -0.55 11.04 10.62
N MET A 127 0.41 10.13 10.46
CA MET A 127 1.57 10.29 9.59
C MET A 127 1.32 9.62 8.25
N ALA A 128 1.59 10.34 7.17
CA ALA A 128 1.55 9.78 5.82
C ALA A 128 2.63 8.70 5.67
N ARG A 129 2.22 7.54 5.18
CA ARG A 129 3.13 6.50 4.69
C ARG A 129 2.93 6.34 3.19
N PRO A 130 3.64 7.14 2.38
CA PRO A 130 3.41 7.17 0.93
C PRO A 130 3.52 5.81 0.26
N ALA A 131 4.42 4.95 0.74
CA ALA A 131 4.60 3.61 0.21
C ALA A 131 3.32 2.74 0.27
N GLU A 132 2.44 2.96 1.26
CA GLU A 132 1.16 2.25 1.40
C GLU A 132 0.15 2.63 0.30
N TRP A 133 0.39 3.74 -0.42
CA TRP A 133 -0.50 4.28 -1.44
C TRP A 133 -0.03 4.02 -2.86
N ARG A 134 1.09 3.30 -3.03
CA ARG A 134 1.60 2.94 -4.34
C ARG A 134 0.55 2.19 -5.18
N GLY A 135 0.39 2.62 -6.42
CA GLY A 135 -0.54 2.03 -7.38
C GLY A 135 -2.00 2.42 -7.18
N TRP A 136 -2.28 3.39 -6.29
CA TRP A 136 -3.64 3.85 -6.00
C TRP A 136 -3.84 5.32 -6.37
N LEU A 137 -5.05 5.66 -6.80
CA LEU A 137 -5.48 7.05 -6.95
C LEU A 137 -5.85 7.60 -5.58
N VAL A 138 -5.30 8.77 -5.27
CA VAL A 138 -5.61 9.50 -4.05
C VAL A 138 -6.02 10.94 -4.38
N PRO A 139 -6.81 11.60 -3.51
CA PRO A 139 -7.14 12.99 -3.67
C PRO A 139 -5.90 13.87 -3.67
N ARG A 140 -5.92 14.91 -4.50
CA ARG A 140 -4.87 15.93 -4.51
C ARG A 140 -4.85 16.72 -3.19
N TRP A 141 -3.67 17.14 -2.78
CA TRP A 141 -3.51 18.07 -1.68
C TRP A 141 -4.13 19.42 -2.03
N ASP A 142 -5.01 19.92 -1.16
CA ASP A 142 -5.61 21.24 -1.27
C ASP A 142 -5.49 21.97 0.08
N ALA A 143 -4.98 23.21 0.06
CA ALA A 143 -4.77 24.04 1.26
C ALA A 143 -6.07 24.39 2.01
N GLY A 144 -7.21 24.34 1.34
CA GLY A 144 -8.51 24.74 1.89
C GLY A 144 -9.31 23.64 2.58
N HIS A 145 -8.97 22.38 2.40
CA HIS A 145 -9.78 21.26 2.88
C HIS A 145 -9.07 20.47 4.00
N ARG A 146 -9.29 20.88 5.24
CA ARG A 146 -9.12 20.02 6.42
C ARG A 146 -10.32 19.06 6.56
N ARG A 147 -10.69 18.33 5.51
CA ARG A 147 -11.67 17.26 5.67
C ARG A 147 -11.00 16.06 6.29
N HIS A 148 -11.60 15.56 7.35
CA HIS A 148 -11.25 14.24 7.90
C HIS A 148 -11.31 13.20 6.77
N LEU A 149 -10.38 12.25 6.79
CA LEU A 149 -10.21 11.17 5.82
C LEU A 149 -11.42 10.21 5.71
N THR A 150 -12.53 10.52 6.39
CA THR A 150 -13.73 9.69 6.46
C THR A 150 -14.63 9.79 5.22
N ASP A 151 -14.52 10.82 4.38
CA ASP A 151 -15.59 11.12 3.42
C ASP A 151 -15.19 11.12 1.94
N ALA A 152 -14.61 10.12 1.43
CA ALA A 152 -14.33 9.91 0.02
C ALA A 152 -12.84 9.99 -0.36
N TRP A 153 -12.21 8.86 -0.32
CA TRP A 153 -10.97 8.56 -1.01
C TRP A 153 -11.14 8.44 -2.54
N VAL A 154 -12.33 8.72 -3.03
CA VAL A 154 -12.58 8.88 -4.46
C VAL A 154 -12.40 10.37 -4.75
N PRO A 155 -11.48 10.78 -5.64
CA PRO A 155 -11.40 12.15 -6.09
C PRO A 155 -12.79 12.57 -6.55
N ALA A 156 -13.26 13.75 -6.10
CA ALA A 156 -14.48 14.30 -6.64
C ALA A 156 -14.32 14.42 -8.17
N SER A 157 -15.37 14.29 -8.93
CA SER A 157 -15.32 14.23 -10.41
C SER A 157 -14.70 15.48 -11.08
N HIS A 158 -14.46 16.53 -10.32
CA HIS A 158 -13.82 17.79 -10.74
C HIS A 158 -12.38 17.96 -10.18
N GLU A 159 -11.91 17.04 -9.31
CA GLU A 159 -10.56 17.10 -8.75
C GLU A 159 -9.58 16.30 -9.62
N VAL A 160 -8.39 16.86 -9.87
CA VAL A 160 -7.30 16.14 -10.51
C VAL A 160 -6.71 15.14 -9.51
N PRO A 161 -6.86 13.82 -9.70
CA PRO A 161 -6.35 12.84 -8.78
C PRO A 161 -4.83 12.69 -8.87
N VAL A 162 -4.25 12.05 -7.86
CA VAL A 162 -2.82 11.70 -7.80
C VAL A 162 -2.66 10.20 -7.81
N LEU A 163 -1.93 9.66 -8.78
CA LEU A 163 -1.46 8.27 -8.77
C LEU A 163 -0.08 8.22 -8.11
N VAL A 164 0.04 7.50 -7.01
CA VAL A 164 1.32 7.30 -6.34
C VAL A 164 2.05 6.11 -6.95
N THR A 165 3.32 6.28 -7.33
CA THR A 165 4.16 5.22 -7.90
C THR A 165 5.58 5.23 -7.34
N VAL A 166 6.34 4.20 -7.66
CA VAL A 166 7.76 4.09 -7.29
C VAL A 166 8.58 5.14 -8.01
N HIS A 167 9.50 5.81 -7.30
CA HIS A 167 10.45 6.72 -7.95
C HIS A 167 11.40 5.93 -8.88
N PRO A 168 11.60 6.31 -10.14
CA PRO A 168 12.40 5.54 -11.08
C PRO A 168 13.82 5.26 -10.60
N ALA A 169 14.46 6.18 -9.86
CA ALA A 169 15.79 5.97 -9.29
C ALA A 169 15.83 4.85 -8.22
N ARG A 170 14.72 4.54 -7.56
CA ARG A 170 14.65 3.45 -6.58
C ARG A 170 14.83 2.09 -7.26
N LEU A 171 14.35 1.94 -8.48
CA LEU A 171 14.44 0.69 -9.25
C LEU A 171 15.88 0.28 -9.58
N PHE A 172 16.83 1.23 -9.57
CA PHE A 172 18.24 0.90 -9.73
C PHE A 172 18.82 0.17 -8.52
N ARG A 173 18.21 0.32 -7.35
CA ARG A 173 18.62 -0.34 -6.10
C ARG A 173 17.73 -1.52 -5.74
N GLU A 174 16.47 -1.47 -6.14
CA GLU A 174 15.42 -2.45 -5.85
C GLU A 174 14.71 -2.88 -7.15
N PRO A 175 15.39 -3.66 -8.03
CA PRO A 175 14.83 -4.08 -9.32
C PRO A 175 13.54 -4.92 -9.20
N ALA A 176 13.34 -5.61 -8.06
CA ALA A 176 12.14 -6.38 -7.78
C ALA A 176 10.84 -5.54 -7.84
N LEU A 177 10.93 -4.21 -7.61
CA LEU A 177 9.79 -3.31 -7.73
C LEU A 177 9.41 -2.94 -9.18
N THR A 178 10.20 -3.36 -10.18
CA THR A 178 9.96 -2.99 -11.59
C THR A 178 8.59 -3.44 -12.11
N PRO A 179 8.09 -4.67 -11.84
CA PRO A 179 6.76 -5.08 -12.26
C PRO A 179 5.65 -4.17 -11.69
N ALA A 180 5.78 -3.79 -10.43
CA ALA A 180 4.83 -2.90 -9.78
C ALA A 180 4.84 -1.50 -10.43
N ALA A 181 6.02 -0.93 -10.70
CA ALA A 181 6.14 0.34 -11.40
C ALA A 181 5.53 0.27 -12.81
N ILE A 182 5.80 -0.80 -13.57
CA ILE A 182 5.20 -1.02 -14.89
C ILE A 182 3.68 -1.02 -14.80
N ARG A 183 3.11 -1.72 -13.81
CA ARG A 183 1.67 -1.78 -13.61
C ARG A 183 1.06 -0.42 -13.29
N ASP A 184 1.72 0.36 -12.43
CA ASP A 184 1.28 1.71 -12.11
C ASP A 184 1.21 2.59 -13.37
N TRP A 185 2.21 2.53 -14.24
CA TRP A 185 2.21 3.29 -15.50
C TRP A 185 1.20 2.77 -16.54
N GLN A 186 0.87 1.49 -16.53
CA GLN A 186 -0.26 0.96 -17.31
C GLN A 186 -1.59 1.54 -16.82
N LYS A 187 -1.75 1.74 -15.52
CA LYS A 187 -2.93 2.40 -14.93
C LYS A 187 -3.09 3.84 -15.41
N VAL A 188 -1.99 4.58 -15.62
CA VAL A 188 -2.05 5.90 -16.25
C VAL A 188 -2.74 5.83 -17.61
N LYS A 189 -2.34 4.87 -18.47
CA LYS A 189 -2.96 4.65 -19.77
C LYS A 189 -4.45 4.35 -19.65
N TRP A 190 -4.83 3.46 -18.74
CA TRP A 190 -6.22 3.06 -18.53
C TRP A 190 -7.07 4.19 -17.94
N PHE A 191 -6.50 4.98 -17.04
CA PHE A 191 -7.15 6.16 -16.48
C PHE A 191 -7.49 7.17 -17.57
N LEU A 192 -6.52 7.51 -18.42
CA LEU A 192 -6.71 8.44 -19.55
C LEU A 192 -7.69 7.92 -20.60
N ALA A 193 -7.88 6.59 -20.68
CA ALA A 193 -8.87 5.95 -21.51
C ALA A 193 -10.25 5.81 -20.85
N GLY A 194 -10.39 6.20 -19.59
CA GLY A 194 -11.63 6.06 -18.81
C GLY A 194 -12.00 4.61 -18.45
N THR A 195 -11.03 3.68 -18.48
CA THR A 195 -11.25 2.26 -18.20
C THR A 195 -10.78 1.81 -16.82
N TRP A 196 -10.14 2.68 -16.06
CA TRP A 196 -9.69 2.44 -14.69
C TRP A 196 -9.79 3.73 -13.87
N PRO A 197 -10.12 3.67 -12.57
CA PRO A 197 -10.58 2.50 -11.83
C PRO A 197 -12.03 2.11 -12.14
N VAL A 198 -12.32 0.82 -12.01
CA VAL A 198 -13.70 0.32 -12.01
C VAL A 198 -14.29 0.54 -10.61
N ALA A 199 -15.59 0.78 -10.52
CA ALA A 199 -16.28 0.88 -9.24
C ALA A 199 -16.30 -0.49 -8.54
N LEU A 200 -16.12 -0.50 -7.22
CA LEU A 200 -16.37 -1.71 -6.43
C LEU A 200 -17.84 -2.14 -6.58
N PRO A 201 -18.12 -3.45 -6.71
CA PRO A 201 -19.48 -3.93 -6.70
C PRO A 201 -20.16 -3.58 -5.38
N GLU A 202 -21.41 -3.11 -5.44
CA GLU A 202 -22.20 -2.88 -4.22
C GLU A 202 -22.61 -4.23 -3.61
N PRO A 203 -22.34 -4.45 -2.31
CA PRO A 203 -22.53 -5.74 -1.69
C PRO A 203 -23.99 -6.10 -1.52
N LEU A 204 -24.42 -7.22 -2.11
CA LEU A 204 -25.71 -7.83 -1.90
C LEU A 204 -25.77 -8.47 -0.49
N ALA A 205 -26.91 -8.39 0.16
CA ALA A 205 -27.06 -8.87 1.54
C ALA A 205 -27.39 -10.36 1.63
N GLN A 206 -27.88 -10.96 0.55
CA GLN A 206 -28.38 -12.32 0.52
C GLN A 206 -27.71 -13.12 -0.59
N LEU A 207 -27.16 -14.28 -0.22
CA LEU A 207 -26.61 -15.27 -1.13
C LEU A 207 -27.60 -16.43 -1.23
N ASP A 208 -28.34 -16.50 -2.35
CA ASP A 208 -29.33 -17.55 -2.56
C ASP A 208 -28.71 -18.86 -3.04
N ALA A 209 -27.61 -18.76 -3.80
CA ALA A 209 -26.83 -19.89 -4.28
C ALA A 209 -25.35 -19.49 -4.37
N TRP A 210 -24.46 -20.44 -4.05
CA TRP A 210 -23.03 -20.22 -4.29
C TRP A 210 -22.75 -20.15 -5.81
N PRO A 211 -21.93 -19.19 -6.26
CA PRO A 211 -21.34 -19.30 -7.60
C PRO A 211 -20.54 -20.60 -7.73
N THR A 212 -20.47 -21.17 -8.91
CA THR A 212 -19.72 -22.41 -9.17
C THR A 212 -18.22 -22.24 -8.82
N ASP A 213 -17.67 -21.10 -9.16
CA ASP A 213 -16.31 -20.66 -8.84
C ASP A 213 -16.41 -19.25 -8.23
N CYS A 214 -15.79 -19.03 -7.10
CA CYS A 214 -15.92 -17.76 -6.38
C CYS A 214 -14.70 -17.46 -5.51
N ALA A 215 -14.53 -16.20 -5.16
CA ALA A 215 -13.66 -15.81 -4.05
C ALA A 215 -14.47 -15.75 -2.75
N PHE A 216 -13.80 -16.06 -1.65
CA PHE A 216 -14.37 -16.10 -0.30
C PHE A 216 -13.43 -15.43 0.70
N ASP A 217 -13.99 -14.66 1.62
CA ASP A 217 -13.27 -13.99 2.69
C ASP A 217 -14.14 -13.89 3.94
N THR A 218 -13.52 -13.79 5.12
CA THR A 218 -14.25 -13.75 6.41
C THR A 218 -13.78 -12.60 7.28
N GLU A 219 -14.75 -11.98 7.97
CA GLU A 219 -14.51 -11.05 9.04
C GLU A 219 -14.90 -11.68 10.37
N TYR A 220 -13.99 -11.72 11.31
CA TYR A 220 -14.21 -12.34 12.62
C TYR A 220 -13.70 -11.47 13.77
N ASN A 221 -14.24 -11.70 14.95
CA ASN A 221 -13.76 -11.04 16.15
C ASN A 221 -12.40 -11.64 16.56
N PRO A 222 -11.30 -10.86 16.57
CA PRO A 222 -9.95 -11.39 16.82
C PRO A 222 -9.76 -11.93 18.26
N THR A 223 -10.60 -11.52 19.20
CA THR A 223 -10.52 -11.96 20.60
C THR A 223 -11.27 -13.27 20.83
N THR A 224 -12.46 -13.42 20.21
CA THR A 224 -13.35 -14.57 20.47
C THR A 224 -13.30 -15.61 19.36
N GLY A 225 -12.79 -15.27 18.18
CA GLY A 225 -12.85 -16.08 16.97
C GLY A 225 -14.27 -16.20 16.38
N ALA A 226 -15.23 -15.43 16.90
CA ALA A 226 -16.61 -15.50 16.39
C ALA A 226 -16.67 -14.85 14.99
N LEU A 227 -17.25 -15.57 14.02
CA LEU A 227 -17.52 -15.03 12.69
C LEU A 227 -18.50 -13.86 12.82
N LEU A 228 -18.19 -12.74 12.19
CA LEU A 228 -19.05 -11.57 12.10
C LEU A 228 -19.83 -11.56 10.79
N ARG A 229 -19.14 -11.79 9.70
CA ARG A 229 -19.67 -11.89 8.34
C ARG A 229 -18.75 -12.67 7.44
N TYR A 230 -19.27 -13.12 6.32
CA TYR A 230 -18.47 -13.63 5.21
C TYR A 230 -18.84 -12.92 3.92
N SER A 231 -17.90 -12.87 3.00
CA SER A 231 -18.09 -12.30 1.68
C SER A 231 -17.75 -13.29 0.58
N VAL A 232 -18.47 -13.16 -0.52
CA VAL A 232 -18.34 -14.01 -1.71
C VAL A 232 -18.31 -13.11 -2.94
N SER A 233 -17.51 -13.43 -3.96
CA SER A 233 -17.56 -12.72 -5.23
C SER A 233 -17.29 -13.67 -6.41
N ASP A 234 -18.02 -13.43 -7.51
CA ASP A 234 -17.80 -14.05 -8.82
C ASP A 234 -17.03 -13.12 -9.79
N GLY A 235 -16.54 -11.96 -9.24
CA GLY A 235 -15.83 -10.93 -10.00
C GLY A 235 -16.73 -9.81 -10.54
N GLU A 236 -17.98 -10.08 -10.81
CA GLU A 236 -18.97 -9.08 -11.24
C GLU A 236 -19.83 -8.59 -10.07
N ARG A 237 -20.18 -9.50 -9.18
CA ARG A 237 -21.02 -9.28 -7.99
C ARG A 237 -20.26 -9.60 -6.73
N ALA A 238 -20.64 -8.94 -5.65
CA ALA A 238 -20.18 -9.27 -4.30
C ALA A 238 -21.40 -9.48 -3.38
N TRP A 239 -21.34 -10.50 -2.55
CA TRP A 239 -22.30 -10.77 -1.50
C TRP A 239 -21.61 -10.65 -0.15
N VAL A 240 -22.25 -9.99 0.79
CA VAL A 240 -21.77 -9.89 2.16
C VAL A 240 -22.89 -10.29 3.11
N VAL A 241 -22.72 -11.43 3.73
CA VAL A 241 -23.71 -12.07 4.57
C VAL A 241 -23.27 -11.98 6.03
N GLU A 242 -24.13 -11.43 6.89
CA GLU A 242 -23.88 -11.38 8.33
C GLU A 242 -23.99 -12.78 8.94
N ALA A 243 -23.19 -13.08 9.95
CA ALA A 243 -23.10 -14.43 10.53
C ALA A 243 -24.38 -14.90 11.22
N ASP A 244 -25.25 -13.96 11.64
CA ASP A 244 -26.57 -14.23 12.23
C ASP A 244 -27.67 -14.46 11.19
N ALA A 245 -27.37 -14.27 9.90
CA ALA A 245 -28.29 -14.58 8.81
C ALA A 245 -28.47 -16.11 8.70
N HIS A 246 -29.68 -16.60 8.98
CA HIS A 246 -29.99 -18.01 9.14
C HIS A 246 -29.94 -18.87 7.87
N ARG A 247 -29.44 -18.35 6.75
CA ARG A 247 -29.53 -19.07 5.47
C ARG A 247 -28.20 -19.06 4.72
N VAL A 248 -27.50 -20.18 4.81
CA VAL A 248 -26.38 -20.50 3.92
C VAL A 248 -26.91 -21.42 2.82
N PRO A 249 -26.58 -21.20 1.54
CA PRO A 249 -27.00 -22.11 0.47
C PRO A 249 -26.49 -23.54 0.71
N SER A 250 -27.36 -24.53 0.48
CA SER A 250 -27.10 -25.94 0.83
C SER A 250 -26.06 -26.64 -0.03
N GLN A 251 -25.83 -26.16 -1.25
CA GLN A 251 -24.81 -26.73 -2.13
C GLN A 251 -23.55 -25.87 -2.06
N PRO A 252 -22.38 -26.45 -1.72
CA PRO A 252 -21.13 -25.70 -1.67
C PRO A 252 -20.67 -25.30 -3.10
N PRO A 253 -19.80 -24.27 -3.23
CA PRO A 253 -19.18 -23.95 -4.49
C PRO A 253 -18.29 -25.09 -4.97
N ALA A 254 -18.12 -25.23 -6.29
CA ALA A 254 -17.23 -26.25 -6.84
C ALA A 254 -15.75 -25.91 -6.60
N HIS A 255 -15.41 -24.61 -6.57
CA HIS A 255 -14.07 -24.12 -6.29
C HIS A 255 -14.11 -22.76 -5.60
N VAL A 256 -13.14 -22.50 -4.71
CA VAL A 256 -13.06 -21.27 -3.92
C VAL A 256 -11.65 -20.68 -3.93
N TRP A 257 -11.57 -19.41 -4.24
CA TRP A 257 -10.35 -18.60 -4.07
C TRP A 257 -10.37 -17.89 -2.72
N MET A 258 -9.30 -18.03 -1.96
CA MET A 258 -9.10 -17.32 -0.71
C MET A 258 -7.81 -16.51 -0.76
N HIS A 259 -7.69 -15.53 0.12
CA HIS A 259 -6.43 -14.83 0.36
C HIS A 259 -6.00 -15.06 1.80
N ASN A 260 -4.98 -15.92 2.01
CA ASN A 260 -4.62 -16.48 3.30
C ASN A 260 -5.66 -17.49 3.83
N ALA A 261 -5.86 -18.56 3.06
CA ALA A 261 -6.82 -19.62 3.35
C ALA A 261 -6.71 -20.21 4.77
N VAL A 262 -5.56 -20.07 5.42
CA VAL A 262 -5.36 -20.47 6.82
C VAL A 262 -6.35 -19.76 7.77
N ALA A 263 -6.72 -18.51 7.47
CA ALA A 263 -7.70 -17.76 8.25
C ALA A 263 -9.13 -18.21 7.99
N ASP A 264 -9.49 -18.48 6.74
CA ASP A 264 -10.88 -18.56 6.27
C ASP A 264 -11.40 -19.98 6.12
N LEU A 265 -10.51 -20.96 5.83
CA LEU A 265 -10.89 -22.33 5.51
C LEU A 265 -11.73 -23.01 6.60
N GLY A 266 -11.44 -22.73 7.87
CA GLY A 266 -12.19 -23.27 9.00
C GLY A 266 -13.64 -22.80 9.02
N TYR A 267 -13.88 -21.54 8.71
CA TYR A 267 -15.22 -20.97 8.62
C TYR A 267 -15.97 -21.49 7.40
N LEU A 268 -15.31 -21.56 6.24
CA LEU A 268 -15.92 -22.09 5.02
C LEU A 268 -16.39 -23.53 5.22
N ARG A 269 -15.58 -24.41 5.81
CA ARG A 269 -15.96 -25.78 6.16
C ARG A 269 -17.19 -25.84 7.06
N THR A 270 -17.26 -24.95 8.04
CA THR A 270 -18.39 -24.87 8.95
C THR A 270 -19.66 -24.40 8.25
N LEU A 271 -19.55 -23.40 7.37
CA LEU A 271 -20.69 -22.85 6.62
C LEU A 271 -21.23 -23.83 5.59
N THR A 272 -20.36 -24.52 4.87
CA THR A 272 -20.77 -25.42 3.77
C THR A 272 -20.98 -26.85 4.21
N MET A 273 -20.55 -27.24 5.43
CA MET A 273 -20.55 -28.62 5.94
C MET A 273 -19.86 -29.59 4.98
N ALA A 274 -18.88 -29.09 4.20
CA ALA A 274 -18.19 -29.84 3.16
C ALA A 274 -16.69 -29.53 3.15
N GLU A 275 -15.92 -30.39 2.52
CA GLU A 275 -14.51 -30.14 2.23
C GLU A 275 -14.41 -29.40 0.89
N PRO A 276 -14.08 -28.11 0.84
CA PRO A 276 -14.05 -27.34 -0.40
C PRO A 276 -12.79 -27.66 -1.22
N VAL A 277 -12.92 -27.57 -2.53
CA VAL A 277 -11.78 -27.40 -3.43
C VAL A 277 -11.42 -25.93 -3.41
N TYR A 278 -10.17 -25.60 -3.14
CA TYR A 278 -9.75 -24.21 -2.99
C TYR A 278 -8.33 -23.95 -3.48
N ASP A 279 -8.05 -22.68 -3.71
CA ASP A 279 -6.73 -22.12 -3.95
C ASP A 279 -6.51 -20.86 -3.08
N ASP A 280 -5.24 -20.48 -2.91
CA ASP A 280 -4.83 -19.36 -2.06
C ASP A 280 -3.97 -18.37 -2.85
N THR A 281 -4.48 -17.15 -3.04
CA THR A 281 -3.82 -16.12 -3.82
C THR A 281 -2.55 -15.57 -3.15
N MET A 282 -2.50 -15.53 -1.82
CA MET A 282 -1.30 -15.11 -1.08
C MET A 282 -0.16 -16.12 -1.27
N LEU A 283 -0.46 -17.40 -1.08
CA LEU A 283 0.52 -18.48 -1.26
C LEU A 283 0.94 -18.65 -2.72
N LEU A 284 0.00 -18.53 -3.66
CA LEU A 284 0.33 -18.59 -5.09
C LEU A 284 1.25 -17.44 -5.49
N HIS A 285 0.97 -16.22 -5.06
CA HIS A 285 1.84 -15.09 -5.33
C HIS A 285 3.23 -15.24 -4.66
N SER A 286 3.30 -15.83 -3.47
CA SER A 286 4.59 -16.05 -2.81
C SER A 286 5.52 -17.01 -3.56
N VAL A 287 4.95 -17.94 -4.33
CA VAL A 287 5.72 -18.84 -5.21
C VAL A 287 6.13 -18.13 -6.50
N LEU A 288 5.25 -17.31 -7.07
CA LEU A 288 5.50 -16.60 -8.34
C LEU A 288 6.44 -15.40 -8.18
N ALA A 289 6.43 -14.74 -7.03
CA ALA A 289 7.14 -13.46 -6.79
C ALA A 289 7.60 -13.32 -5.34
N SER A 290 8.47 -14.22 -4.89
CA SER A 290 8.91 -14.36 -3.48
C SER A 290 9.49 -13.08 -2.85
N ASP A 291 10.04 -12.17 -3.66
CA ASP A 291 10.69 -10.94 -3.19
C ASP A 291 9.73 -9.76 -2.98
N LEU A 292 8.44 -9.95 -3.27
CA LEU A 292 7.43 -8.90 -3.18
C LEU A 292 6.52 -9.13 -1.96
N PRO A 293 5.84 -8.08 -1.46
CA PRO A 293 4.78 -8.26 -0.48
C PRO A 293 3.62 -9.10 -1.03
N HIS A 294 2.95 -9.83 -0.15
CA HIS A 294 1.88 -10.76 -0.53
C HIS A 294 0.53 -10.42 0.11
N ASP A 295 0.44 -9.32 0.83
CA ASP A 295 -0.81 -8.87 1.43
C ASP A 295 -1.82 -8.41 0.37
N LEU A 296 -3.10 -8.49 0.73
CA LEU A 296 -4.21 -8.20 -0.19
C LEU A 296 -4.22 -6.76 -0.71
N ASP A 297 -3.76 -5.78 0.07
CA ASP A 297 -3.66 -4.39 -0.36
C ASP A 297 -2.61 -4.24 -1.47
N TYR A 298 -1.43 -4.87 -1.29
CA TYR A 298 -0.38 -4.87 -2.30
C TYR A 298 -0.80 -5.59 -3.58
N LEU A 299 -1.35 -6.80 -3.47
CA LEU A 299 -1.83 -7.56 -4.62
C LEU A 299 -2.98 -6.86 -5.34
N GLY A 300 -3.91 -6.28 -4.58
CA GLY A 300 -4.98 -5.45 -5.13
C GLY A 300 -4.45 -4.29 -5.96
N SER A 301 -3.36 -3.65 -5.50
CA SER A 301 -2.72 -2.59 -6.26
C SER A 301 -2.08 -3.06 -7.58
N LEU A 302 -1.75 -4.33 -7.71
CA LEU A 302 -1.17 -4.90 -8.93
C LEU A 302 -2.23 -5.43 -9.88
N TYR A 303 -3.24 -6.11 -9.36
CA TYR A 303 -4.08 -7.01 -10.15
C TYR A 303 -5.56 -6.64 -10.17
N ALA A 304 -6.08 -5.97 -9.13
CA ALA A 304 -7.47 -5.60 -9.10
C ALA A 304 -7.78 -4.38 -10.01
N PRO A 305 -8.96 -4.33 -10.63
CA PRO A 305 -9.36 -3.22 -11.48
C PRO A 305 -9.89 -2.02 -10.67
N TYR A 306 -10.00 -2.16 -9.37
CA TYR A 306 -10.58 -1.17 -8.45
C TYR A 306 -9.54 -0.14 -7.97
N ASN A 307 -10.03 0.97 -7.41
CA ASN A 307 -9.20 1.80 -6.55
C ASN A 307 -9.14 1.19 -5.14
N ARG A 308 -8.27 1.73 -4.28
CA ARG A 308 -8.07 1.22 -2.90
C ARG A 308 -9.38 1.22 -2.12
N TRP A 309 -9.65 0.12 -1.41
CA TRP A 309 -10.85 -0.05 -0.58
C TRP A 309 -10.54 -0.32 0.89
N LYS A 310 -9.28 -0.62 1.24
CA LYS A 310 -8.87 -0.99 2.60
C LYS A 310 -9.18 0.07 3.67
N HIS A 311 -9.32 1.33 3.28
CA HIS A 311 -9.75 2.41 4.17
C HIS A 311 -11.23 2.33 4.58
N LEU A 312 -12.02 1.48 3.92
CA LEU A 312 -13.46 1.34 4.20
C LEU A 312 -13.76 0.48 5.46
N VAL A 313 -12.74 -0.14 6.06
CA VAL A 313 -12.91 -1.09 7.18
C VAL A 313 -13.77 -0.54 8.33
N ASP A 314 -13.56 0.72 8.71
CA ASP A 314 -14.32 1.35 9.81
C ASP A 314 -15.53 2.18 9.31
N ILE A 315 -15.53 2.61 8.04
CA ILE A 315 -16.50 3.54 7.50
C ILE A 315 -17.67 2.81 6.83
N ALA A 316 -17.36 1.77 6.06
CA ALA A 316 -18.32 0.99 5.28
C ALA A 316 -17.92 -0.50 5.29
N PRO A 317 -18.00 -1.18 6.44
CA PRO A 317 -17.45 -2.52 6.64
C PRO A 317 -18.03 -3.58 5.69
N ARG A 318 -19.26 -3.42 5.22
CA ARG A 318 -19.81 -4.31 4.18
C ARG A 318 -19.15 -4.10 2.82
N ARG A 319 -18.91 -2.85 2.41
CA ARG A 319 -18.18 -2.56 1.17
C ARG A 319 -16.73 -2.98 1.26
N TYR A 320 -16.12 -2.87 2.43
CA TYR A 320 -14.78 -3.39 2.71
C TYR A 320 -14.72 -4.90 2.47
N ALA A 321 -15.56 -5.68 3.13
CA ALA A 321 -15.60 -7.14 3.00
C ALA A 321 -15.93 -7.58 1.57
N GLY A 322 -16.91 -6.94 0.92
CA GLY A 322 -17.21 -7.20 -0.49
C GLY A 322 -16.05 -6.88 -1.43
N GLY A 323 -15.29 -5.83 -1.11
CA GLY A 323 -14.06 -5.46 -1.81
C GLY A 323 -12.95 -6.49 -1.66
N ASP A 324 -12.79 -7.09 -0.48
CA ASP A 324 -11.80 -8.13 -0.23
C ASP A 324 -12.09 -9.40 -1.07
N ALA A 325 -13.33 -9.85 -1.11
CA ALA A 325 -13.71 -10.98 -1.97
C ALA A 325 -13.57 -10.63 -3.48
N ALA A 326 -14.08 -9.46 -3.92
CA ALA A 326 -13.98 -9.05 -5.31
C ALA A 326 -12.51 -8.84 -5.76
N GLY A 327 -11.70 -8.23 -4.90
CA GLY A 327 -10.26 -8.08 -5.13
C GLY A 327 -9.57 -9.43 -5.25
N THR A 328 -9.85 -10.36 -4.33
CA THR A 328 -9.29 -11.71 -4.33
C THR A 328 -9.61 -12.46 -5.62
N TRP A 329 -10.83 -12.34 -6.15
CA TRP A 329 -11.19 -12.91 -7.44
C TRP A 329 -10.30 -12.41 -8.59
N HIS A 330 -10.19 -11.10 -8.75
CA HIS A 330 -9.38 -10.53 -9.84
C HIS A 330 -7.89 -10.85 -9.69
N ILE A 331 -7.37 -10.88 -8.46
CA ILE A 331 -6.01 -11.31 -8.17
C ILE A 331 -5.82 -12.76 -8.63
N ALA A 332 -6.75 -13.65 -8.27
CA ALA A 332 -6.72 -15.05 -8.65
C ALA A 332 -6.63 -15.25 -10.17
N GLN A 333 -7.50 -14.56 -10.94
CA GLN A 333 -7.49 -14.64 -12.39
C GLN A 333 -6.16 -14.16 -13.00
N ALA A 334 -5.60 -13.08 -12.45
CA ALA A 334 -4.32 -12.56 -12.92
C ALA A 334 -3.14 -13.49 -12.58
N LEU A 335 -3.15 -14.13 -11.41
CA LEU A 335 -2.11 -15.07 -11.00
C LEU A 335 -2.20 -16.39 -11.78
N LEU A 336 -3.42 -16.89 -12.07
CA LEU A 336 -3.63 -18.05 -12.94
C LEU A 336 -3.04 -17.80 -14.33
N ALA A 337 -3.27 -16.62 -14.90
CA ALA A 337 -2.72 -16.27 -16.20
C ALA A 337 -1.18 -16.30 -16.20
N GLN A 338 -0.52 -15.95 -15.09
CA GLN A 338 0.93 -16.03 -14.95
C GLN A 338 1.39 -17.47 -14.74
N LEU A 339 0.68 -18.24 -13.91
CA LEU A 339 1.00 -19.62 -13.58
C LEU A 339 1.02 -20.51 -14.83
N ALA A 340 0.15 -20.23 -15.80
CA ALA A 340 0.09 -20.94 -17.08
C ALA A 340 1.41 -20.91 -17.87
N PHE A 341 2.29 -19.95 -17.58
CA PHE A 341 3.61 -19.82 -18.21
C PHE A 341 4.77 -20.28 -17.31
N ASP A 342 4.47 -20.77 -16.10
CA ASP A 342 5.49 -21.23 -15.13
C ASP A 342 5.11 -22.59 -14.50
N PRO A 343 5.31 -23.70 -15.24
CA PRO A 343 5.00 -25.04 -14.73
C PRO A 343 5.81 -25.43 -13.47
N GLY A 344 6.98 -24.84 -13.27
CA GLY A 344 7.81 -25.08 -12.09
C GLY A 344 7.16 -24.52 -10.84
N SER A 345 6.72 -23.29 -10.88
CA SER A 345 5.97 -22.66 -9.80
C SER A 345 4.62 -23.34 -9.58
N GLU A 346 3.92 -23.77 -10.64
CA GLU A 346 2.68 -24.52 -10.49
C GLU A 346 2.92 -25.82 -9.71
N TYR A 347 3.95 -26.57 -10.06
CA TYR A 347 4.29 -27.83 -9.37
C TYR A 347 4.57 -27.59 -7.89
N ILE A 348 5.39 -26.59 -7.54
CA ILE A 348 5.71 -26.24 -6.16
C ILE A 348 4.44 -25.83 -5.40
N TYR A 349 3.63 -24.97 -5.98
CA TYR A 349 2.41 -24.51 -5.37
C TYR A 349 1.44 -25.67 -5.08
N ARG A 350 1.14 -26.51 -6.09
CA ARG A 350 0.16 -27.60 -5.98
C ARG A 350 0.63 -28.76 -5.10
N HIS A 351 1.93 -29.08 -5.09
CA HIS A 351 2.42 -30.31 -4.45
C HIS A 351 3.17 -30.04 -3.13
N SER A 352 3.59 -28.81 -2.86
CA SER A 352 4.36 -28.52 -1.67
C SER A 352 3.71 -27.46 -0.78
N VAL A 353 3.19 -26.36 -1.34
CA VAL A 353 2.73 -25.22 -0.55
C VAL A 353 1.26 -25.35 -0.16
N LEU A 354 0.36 -25.50 -1.13
CA LEU A 354 -1.09 -25.57 -0.88
C LEU A 354 -1.48 -26.75 0.04
N PRO A 355 -0.91 -27.97 -0.08
CA PRO A 355 -1.23 -29.09 0.81
C PRO A 355 -0.88 -28.88 2.29
N LEU A 356 -0.05 -27.90 2.62
CA LEU A 356 0.26 -27.57 4.02
C LEU A 356 -0.87 -26.84 4.74
N VAL A 357 -1.72 -26.10 4.02
CA VAL A 357 -2.80 -25.28 4.60
C VAL A 357 -3.69 -26.04 5.57
N PRO A 358 -4.29 -27.20 5.21
CA PRO A 358 -5.17 -27.93 6.14
C PRO A 358 -4.44 -28.45 7.37
N HIS A 359 -3.13 -28.74 7.26
CA HIS A 359 -2.34 -29.15 8.42
C HIS A 359 -2.07 -27.97 9.36
N ILE A 360 -1.81 -26.76 8.82
CA ILE A 360 -1.61 -25.55 9.61
C ILE A 360 -2.92 -25.18 10.31
N VAL A 361 -4.06 -25.20 9.60
CA VAL A 361 -5.38 -24.94 10.18
C VAL A 361 -5.67 -25.91 11.33
N LYS A 362 -5.41 -27.21 11.13
CA LYS A 362 -5.60 -28.21 12.19
C LYS A 362 -4.67 -27.97 13.39
N ALA A 363 -3.42 -27.58 13.14
CA ALA A 363 -2.47 -27.27 14.21
C ALA A 363 -2.90 -26.04 15.01
N GLN A 364 -3.41 -25.00 14.35
CA GLN A 364 -3.95 -23.79 14.99
C GLN A 364 -5.20 -24.11 15.83
N GLN A 365 -6.11 -24.93 15.31
CA GLN A 365 -7.31 -25.38 16.05
C GLN A 365 -6.94 -26.22 17.28
N HIS A 366 -5.92 -27.06 17.18
CA HIS A 366 -5.41 -27.82 18.31
C HIS A 366 -4.78 -26.91 19.38
N GLY A 367 -4.05 -25.90 18.93
CA GLY A 367 -3.35 -24.91 19.76
C GLY A 367 -2.21 -25.52 20.59
N LEU A 368 -1.66 -24.70 21.45
CA LEU A 368 -0.66 -25.10 22.43
C LEU A 368 -1.17 -24.83 23.85
N ARG A 369 -0.98 -25.79 24.74
CA ARG A 369 -1.32 -25.60 26.15
C ARG A 369 -0.34 -24.64 26.81
N VAL A 370 -0.83 -23.47 27.21
CA VAL A 370 -0.05 -22.44 27.87
C VAL A 370 -0.16 -22.59 29.40
N ASN A 371 0.96 -22.66 30.09
CA ASN A 371 0.98 -22.60 31.55
C ASN A 371 0.86 -21.15 32.02
N GLN A 372 -0.35 -20.73 32.38
CA GLN A 372 -0.65 -19.35 32.77
C GLN A 372 0.14 -18.87 33.98
N ALA A 373 0.35 -19.75 34.98
CA ALA A 373 1.15 -19.40 36.15
C ALA A 373 2.62 -19.09 35.75
N ARG A 374 3.18 -19.89 34.82
CA ARG A 374 4.53 -19.65 34.32
C ARG A 374 4.61 -18.37 33.49
N VAL A 375 3.61 -18.11 32.64
CA VAL A 375 3.51 -16.86 31.87
C VAL A 375 3.51 -15.64 32.80
N THR A 376 2.65 -15.65 33.83
CA THR A 376 2.59 -14.57 34.82
C THR A 376 3.94 -14.35 35.50
N THR A 377 4.60 -15.44 35.94
CA THR A 377 5.92 -15.37 36.55
C THR A 377 6.95 -14.75 35.63
N VAL A 378 7.03 -15.22 34.37
CA VAL A 378 7.98 -14.71 33.37
C VAL A 378 7.70 -13.25 33.02
N LEU A 379 6.42 -12.87 32.83
CA LEU A 379 6.04 -11.50 32.56
C LEU A 379 6.48 -10.55 33.69
N ASN A 380 6.27 -10.93 34.95
CA ASN A 380 6.70 -10.14 36.09
C ASN A 380 8.24 -10.00 36.14
N GLN A 381 8.97 -11.09 35.89
CA GLN A 381 10.42 -11.06 35.80
C GLN A 381 10.93 -10.14 34.67
N VAL A 382 10.32 -10.23 33.47
CA VAL A 382 10.67 -9.38 32.34
C VAL A 382 10.37 -7.92 32.63
N ARG A 383 9.19 -7.59 33.17
CA ARG A 383 8.83 -6.24 33.59
C ARG A 383 9.85 -5.67 34.57
N GLN A 384 10.17 -6.43 35.61
CA GLN A 384 11.16 -6.00 36.62
C GLN A 384 12.54 -5.73 35.98
N ARG A 385 13.00 -6.60 35.06
CA ARG A 385 14.26 -6.38 34.34
C ARG A 385 14.20 -5.14 33.43
N CYS A 386 13.10 -4.92 32.73
CA CYS A 386 12.90 -3.73 31.90
C CYS A 386 12.93 -2.46 32.76
N ASP A 387 12.27 -2.46 33.90
CA ASP A 387 12.26 -1.29 34.80
C ASP A 387 13.63 -1.03 35.41
N GLN A 388 14.35 -2.06 35.84
CA GLN A 388 15.75 -1.95 36.27
C GLN A 388 16.66 -1.38 35.18
N ALA A 389 16.50 -1.88 33.93
CA ALA A 389 17.30 -1.37 32.81
C ALA A 389 16.98 0.11 32.48
N LYS A 390 15.72 0.51 32.57
CA LYS A 390 15.33 1.94 32.43
C LYS A 390 15.94 2.81 33.52
N GLU A 391 15.89 2.36 34.76
CA GLU A 391 16.50 3.09 35.89
C GLU A 391 18.05 3.19 35.77
N GLN A 392 18.71 2.11 35.34
CA GLN A 392 20.14 2.13 35.04
C GLN A 392 20.47 3.12 33.93
N ALA A 393 19.66 3.15 32.85
CA ALA A 393 19.85 4.11 31.78
C ALA A 393 19.66 5.56 32.23
N ARG A 394 18.64 5.82 33.04
CA ARG A 394 18.43 7.16 33.66
C ARG A 394 19.57 7.57 34.57
N ALA A 395 20.05 6.66 35.41
CA ALA A 395 21.19 6.90 36.26
C ALA A 395 22.48 7.18 35.47
N ALA A 396 22.71 6.41 34.40
CA ALA A 396 23.89 6.57 33.55
C ALA A 396 23.87 7.90 32.76
N THR A 397 22.69 8.34 32.31
CA THR A 397 22.54 9.59 31.55
C THR A 397 22.42 10.81 32.43
N GLY A 398 22.06 10.67 33.74
CA GLY A 398 21.71 11.76 34.60
C GLY A 398 20.40 12.48 34.27
N ILE A 399 19.59 11.94 33.31
CA ILE A 399 18.35 12.53 32.83
C ILE A 399 17.17 11.72 33.40
N PRO A 400 16.39 12.24 34.34
CA PRO A 400 15.30 11.49 34.99
C PRO A 400 14.20 11.03 34.02
N THR A 401 13.98 11.78 32.94
CA THR A 401 12.96 11.51 31.90
C THR A 401 13.51 10.72 30.71
N PHE A 402 14.77 10.25 30.79
CA PHE A 402 15.38 9.54 29.65
C PHE A 402 14.63 8.27 29.31
N ASN A 403 14.26 8.16 28.03
CA ASN A 403 13.59 6.99 27.48
C ASN A 403 14.55 6.21 26.56
N VAL A 404 15.13 5.15 27.06
CA VAL A 404 16.04 4.27 26.32
C VAL A 404 15.37 3.60 25.10
N GLY A 405 14.03 3.56 25.06
CA GLY A 405 13.25 3.09 23.91
C GLY A 405 13.05 4.15 22.81
N SER A 406 13.56 5.38 23.00
CA SER A 406 13.49 6.44 22.00
C SER A 406 14.82 6.55 21.26
N PRO A 407 14.93 6.13 19.99
CA PRO A 407 16.17 6.26 19.21
C PRO A 407 16.68 7.69 19.14
N ALA A 408 15.77 8.68 19.10
CA ALA A 408 16.12 10.09 19.06
C ALA A 408 16.83 10.55 20.35
N GLN A 409 16.27 10.21 21.52
CA GLN A 409 16.90 10.57 22.82
C GLN A 409 18.23 9.84 23.03
N VAL A 410 18.32 8.58 22.59
CA VAL A 410 19.57 7.80 22.66
C VAL A 410 20.65 8.43 21.78
N ALA A 411 20.31 8.80 20.54
CA ALA A 411 21.24 9.46 19.64
C ALA A 411 21.68 10.83 20.18
N GLU A 412 20.74 11.65 20.62
CA GLU A 412 21.04 12.98 21.22
C GLU A 412 22.00 12.85 22.40
N TRP A 413 21.77 11.91 23.30
CA TRP A 413 22.64 11.68 24.43
C TRP A 413 24.02 11.16 24.02
N LEU A 414 24.11 10.16 23.13
CA LEU A 414 25.38 9.61 22.67
C LEU A 414 26.26 10.67 21.98
N TYR A 415 25.68 11.49 21.12
CA TYR A 415 26.42 12.56 20.42
C TYR A 415 26.73 13.77 21.29
N SER A 416 26.06 13.94 22.44
CA SER A 416 26.40 15.00 23.39
C SER A 416 27.65 14.71 24.26
N ILE A 417 28.13 13.46 24.26
CA ILE A 417 29.31 13.05 25.05
C ILE A 417 30.62 13.33 24.28
N GLU A 418 30.57 13.54 22.96
CA GLU A 418 31.74 13.80 22.10
C GLU A 418 32.10 15.29 21.96
N THR A 419 31.42 16.20 22.65
CA THR A 419 31.72 17.62 22.70
C THR A 419 32.12 18.04 24.10
#